data_0618c4c281bcf277891fca52cb535afa
#
_entry.id   0618c4c281bcf277891fca52cb535afa
#
_cell.length_a   1.000
_cell.length_b   1.000
_cell.length_c   1.000
_cell.angle_alpha   90.00
_cell.angle_beta   90.00
_cell.angle_gamma   90.00
#
_symmetry.space_group_name_H-M   'P 1'
#
loop_
_entity.id
_entity.type
_entity.pdbx_description
1 polymer ?
#
loop_
_entity_poly.entity_id
_entity_poly.type
_entity_poly.pdbx_seq_one_letter_code
_entity_poly.pdbx_strand_id
1 'polypeptide(L)'
;MQQKIIILDFGSQTTQLIGRRVRELDTFCEIMPYNKFPKDDPSVIGVILSGSPYSVHDPEAFKVDLSQFIGRIPVLGICYGAQFLSYAQGGKVEAADSREYGRANLEHFDKENPLFKGFIENSQVWMSHGDTITAIPDDYKCIASTANVKYAAYASTKQPVWAVQFHPEVFHSLQGTQLLKNFVVDICGSKQDWSADSFVETTVAELKEQLGDDKVILGLSGGVDSSVAAVLLNKAIGKNLTCIFVDHGMLRKNEFRDVMEDYKCLGLNVIGVDASEKFFADLAGVTDPEKKRKIIGRDFVEVFNAEAKKQTGAKWLAQGTIYPDRIESLNITGKVIKSHHNVGGLPKEMNLQLCEPLKWLFKDEVRRVGRSMGMPEHLITRHPFPGPGLAVRILGDITPEKVRILQDADDIYIRGLREYKVKLSGEEARRVLAAGVPAGMQNGEIEVSLYDQIWQAGTVLLSTVRSVGVMGDERTYEHPVALRAVTSTDAMTADWAHLPYDFMAKVSNEIINKVKGVNRVCYDISSKPPSTIEWE
;
A
#
# COMPACT_ATOMS: atom_id res chain seq x y z
N MET A 1 -17.40 21.00 -6.82
CA MET A 1 -16.47 20.72 -5.71
C MET A 1 -16.72 19.29 -5.27
N GLN A 2 -15.69 18.46 -5.25
CA GLN A 2 -15.80 17.03 -4.89
C GLN A 2 -16.11 16.88 -3.40
N GLN A 3 -17.14 16.10 -3.08
CA GLN A 3 -17.49 15.79 -1.69
C GLN A 3 -16.42 14.91 -1.04
N LYS A 4 -16.19 15.10 0.27
CA LYS A 4 -15.20 14.31 1.00
C LYS A 4 -15.60 13.99 2.44
N ILE A 5 -15.12 12.84 2.90
CA ILE A 5 -15.11 12.45 4.31
C ILE A 5 -13.76 12.81 4.91
N ILE A 6 -13.75 13.46 6.06
CA ILE A 6 -12.53 13.68 6.83
C ILE A 6 -12.36 12.55 7.83
N ILE A 7 -11.17 11.97 7.88
CA ILE A 7 -10.78 10.97 8.88
C ILE A 7 -9.74 11.61 9.77
N LEU A 8 -10.10 11.87 11.03
CA LEU A 8 -9.18 12.40 12.03
C LEU A 8 -8.39 11.25 12.63
N ASP A 9 -7.07 11.32 12.44
CA ASP A 9 -6.14 10.26 12.87
C ASP A 9 -5.65 10.51 14.30
N PHE A 10 -5.96 9.56 15.18
CA PHE A 10 -5.48 9.49 16.57
C PHE A 10 -4.33 8.48 16.73
N GLY A 11 -3.67 8.10 15.64
CA GLY A 11 -2.50 7.22 15.65
C GLY A 11 -2.81 5.73 15.59
N SER A 12 -4.00 5.36 15.17
CA SER A 12 -4.33 3.95 14.97
C SER A 12 -3.59 3.36 13.77
N GLN A 13 -3.11 2.14 13.91
CA GLN A 13 -2.57 1.36 12.79
C GLN A 13 -3.61 1.08 11.71
N THR A 14 -4.90 1.12 12.05
CA THR A 14 -6.01 0.83 11.13
C THR A 14 -6.61 2.08 10.47
N THR A 15 -6.10 3.29 10.76
CA THR A 15 -6.66 4.53 10.16
C THR A 15 -6.64 4.49 8.63
N GLN A 16 -5.58 3.97 8.02
CA GLN A 16 -5.50 3.84 6.56
C GLN A 16 -6.55 2.85 6.01
N LEU A 17 -6.92 1.81 6.78
CA LEU A 17 -7.97 0.88 6.38
C LEU A 17 -9.35 1.57 6.36
N ILE A 18 -9.62 2.48 7.31
CA ILE A 18 -10.85 3.29 7.27
C ILE A 18 -10.90 4.06 5.95
N GLY A 19 -9.80 4.76 5.60
CA GLY A 19 -9.70 5.49 4.34
C GLY A 19 -9.95 4.61 3.11
N ARG A 20 -9.33 3.44 3.06
CA ARG A 20 -9.53 2.49 1.95
C ARG A 20 -11.00 2.04 1.84
N ARG A 21 -11.66 1.71 2.97
CA ARG A 21 -13.07 1.33 2.97
C ARG A 21 -13.98 2.45 2.46
N VAL A 22 -13.70 3.70 2.82
CA VAL A 22 -14.44 4.87 2.28
C VAL A 22 -14.23 5.01 0.77
N ARG A 23 -12.99 4.80 0.28
CA ARG A 23 -12.65 4.84 -1.16
C ARG A 23 -13.26 3.70 -1.95
N GLU A 24 -13.40 2.52 -1.35
CA GLU A 24 -14.12 1.38 -1.95
C GLU A 24 -15.62 1.65 -2.15
N LEU A 25 -16.16 2.70 -1.50
CA LEU A 25 -17.51 3.21 -1.69
C LEU A 25 -17.57 4.36 -2.71
N ASP A 26 -16.59 4.49 -3.59
CA ASP A 26 -16.45 5.54 -4.58
C ASP A 26 -16.60 6.96 -3.99
N THR A 27 -16.10 7.13 -2.77
CA THR A 27 -16.15 8.40 -2.03
C THR A 27 -14.75 8.88 -1.69
N PHE A 28 -14.45 10.13 -2.02
CA PHE A 28 -13.17 10.73 -1.65
C PHE A 28 -13.07 10.94 -0.14
N CYS A 29 -11.90 10.69 0.44
CA CYS A 29 -11.61 10.98 1.84
C CYS A 29 -10.18 11.52 2.02
N GLU A 30 -10.01 12.31 3.07
CA GLU A 30 -8.71 12.77 3.53
C GLU A 30 -8.46 12.30 4.97
N ILE A 31 -7.29 11.68 5.19
CA ILE A 31 -6.78 11.36 6.51
C ILE A 31 -5.88 12.50 6.96
N MET A 32 -6.14 13.05 8.12
CA MET A 32 -5.36 14.16 8.66
C MET A 32 -5.18 14.03 10.17
N PRO A 33 -4.15 14.65 10.74
CA PRO A 33 -3.96 14.68 12.17
C PRO A 33 -5.19 15.19 12.91
N TYR A 34 -5.48 14.62 14.08
CA TYR A 34 -6.67 14.91 14.91
C TYR A 34 -6.98 16.40 15.12
N ASN A 35 -5.97 17.27 15.09
CA ASN A 35 -6.06 18.71 15.34
C ASN A 35 -6.07 19.58 14.08
N LYS A 36 -6.27 19.00 12.89
CA LYS A 36 -6.20 19.70 11.59
C LYS A 36 -7.52 19.69 10.82
N PHE A 37 -8.65 19.63 11.53
CA PHE A 37 -9.96 19.67 10.88
C PHE A 37 -10.15 20.98 10.07
N PRO A 38 -10.57 20.92 8.78
CA PRO A 38 -10.79 22.08 7.93
C PRO A 38 -12.17 22.69 8.19
N LYS A 39 -12.25 23.66 9.11
CA LYS A 39 -13.51 24.22 9.66
C LYS A 39 -14.47 24.79 8.61
N ASP A 40 -13.94 25.40 7.54
CA ASP A 40 -14.72 26.17 6.59
C ASP A 40 -14.72 25.55 5.17
N ASP A 41 -14.48 24.25 5.09
CA ASP A 41 -14.51 23.53 3.82
C ASP A 41 -15.91 22.94 3.54
N PRO A 42 -16.67 23.52 2.60
CA PRO A 42 -18.04 23.09 2.30
C PRO A 42 -18.10 21.74 1.57
N SER A 43 -16.96 21.20 1.14
CA SER A 43 -16.90 19.88 0.52
C SER A 43 -16.95 18.74 1.54
N VAL A 44 -16.74 19.03 2.83
CA VAL A 44 -16.77 18.04 3.90
C VAL A 44 -18.21 17.66 4.23
N ILE A 45 -18.56 16.41 3.98
CA ILE A 45 -19.92 15.88 4.20
C ILE A 45 -20.03 14.99 5.44
N GLY A 46 -18.91 14.60 6.06
CA GLY A 46 -18.88 13.78 7.26
C GLY A 46 -17.49 13.66 7.86
N VAL A 47 -17.44 13.26 9.13
CA VAL A 47 -16.18 13.07 9.88
C VAL A 47 -16.16 11.68 10.50
N ILE A 48 -15.01 11.00 10.41
CA ILE A 48 -14.73 9.75 11.12
C ILE A 48 -13.58 10.01 12.09
N LEU A 49 -13.75 9.66 13.36
CA LEU A 49 -12.72 9.68 14.38
C LEU A 49 -12.14 8.27 14.49
N SER A 50 -10.83 8.12 14.25
CA SER A 50 -10.18 6.81 14.23
C SER A 50 -9.98 6.21 15.63
N GLY A 51 -9.47 4.98 15.67
CA GLY A 51 -8.91 4.38 16.88
C GLY A 51 -7.59 5.04 17.31
N SER A 52 -7.06 4.61 18.45
CA SER A 52 -5.77 5.04 18.99
C SER A 52 -5.16 3.93 19.86
N PRO A 53 -3.82 3.85 19.97
CA PRO A 53 -3.16 3.01 20.96
C PRO A 53 -3.17 3.60 22.38
N TYR A 54 -3.65 4.85 22.55
CA TYR A 54 -3.67 5.58 23.82
C TYR A 54 -5.02 5.45 24.53
N SER A 55 -5.03 5.77 25.86
CA SER A 55 -6.24 5.93 26.67
C SER A 55 -6.72 7.39 26.64
N VAL A 56 -8.03 7.61 26.81
CA VAL A 56 -8.60 8.96 27.03
C VAL A 56 -8.15 9.57 28.37
N HIS A 57 -7.61 8.76 29.27
CA HIS A 57 -7.10 9.16 30.59
C HIS A 57 -5.60 9.47 30.61
N ASP A 58 -4.89 9.22 29.49
CA ASP A 58 -3.46 9.52 29.42
C ASP A 58 -3.20 11.03 29.62
N PRO A 59 -2.12 11.42 30.30
CA PRO A 59 -1.78 12.84 30.51
C PRO A 59 -1.66 13.63 29.21
N GLU A 60 -1.26 12.95 28.15
CA GLU A 60 -1.11 13.48 26.80
C GLU A 60 -2.30 13.15 25.87
N ALA A 61 -3.46 12.78 26.46
CA ALA A 61 -4.66 12.46 25.69
C ALA A 61 -5.01 13.57 24.68
N PHE A 62 -5.48 13.17 23.55
CA PHE A 62 -5.79 14.08 22.43
C PHE A 62 -6.89 15.06 22.80
N LYS A 63 -6.69 16.33 22.46
CA LYS A 63 -7.69 17.38 22.65
C LYS A 63 -8.21 17.84 21.29
N VAL A 64 -9.48 17.57 21.04
CA VAL A 64 -10.19 17.99 19.82
C VAL A 64 -11.37 18.85 20.24
N ASP A 65 -11.50 20.00 19.59
CA ASP A 65 -12.68 20.84 19.74
C ASP A 65 -13.83 20.27 18.88
N LEU A 66 -14.69 19.50 19.52
CA LEU A 66 -15.82 18.84 18.87
C LEU A 66 -16.85 19.82 18.27
N SER A 67 -16.92 21.07 18.76
CA SER A 67 -17.85 22.10 18.25
C SER A 67 -17.60 22.49 16.81
N GLN A 68 -16.42 22.13 16.28
CA GLN A 68 -16.05 22.40 14.89
C GLN A 68 -16.92 21.60 13.89
N PHE A 69 -17.44 20.45 14.29
CA PHE A 69 -18.18 19.55 13.40
C PHE A 69 -19.44 18.94 14.01
N ILE A 70 -19.53 18.72 15.35
CA ILE A 70 -20.76 18.22 15.99
C ILE A 70 -21.88 19.25 15.82
N GLY A 71 -23.06 18.77 15.43
CA GLY A 71 -24.23 19.61 15.14
C GLY A 71 -24.22 20.25 13.73
N ARG A 72 -23.15 20.11 12.97
CA ARG A 72 -23.00 20.65 11.62
C ARG A 72 -23.02 19.59 10.54
N ILE A 73 -22.31 18.50 10.77
CA ILE A 73 -22.15 17.37 9.83
C ILE A 73 -22.19 16.04 10.58
N PRO A 74 -22.51 14.91 9.94
CA PRO A 74 -22.47 13.57 10.53
C PRO A 74 -21.08 13.18 11.05
N VAL A 75 -21.06 12.55 12.24
CA VAL A 75 -19.83 12.10 12.90
C VAL A 75 -19.93 10.62 13.25
N LEU A 76 -18.88 9.85 12.95
CA LEU A 76 -18.72 8.47 13.39
C LEU A 76 -17.44 8.32 14.22
N GLY A 77 -17.55 7.90 15.47
CA GLY A 77 -16.41 7.49 16.29
C GLY A 77 -16.16 5.99 16.21
N ILE A 78 -14.91 5.58 15.98
CA ILE A 78 -14.50 4.18 15.93
C ILE A 78 -13.50 3.90 17.06
N CYS A 79 -13.77 2.89 17.90
CA CYS A 79 -12.91 2.44 19.00
C CYS A 79 -12.52 3.61 19.93
N TYR A 80 -11.28 4.09 19.90
CA TYR A 80 -10.88 5.28 20.67
C TYR A 80 -11.74 6.51 20.33
N GLY A 81 -12.08 6.71 19.06
CA GLY A 81 -12.99 7.81 18.66
C GLY A 81 -14.35 7.74 19.35
N ALA A 82 -14.88 6.52 19.58
CA ALA A 82 -16.08 6.32 20.36
C ALA A 82 -15.86 6.64 21.84
N GLN A 83 -14.77 6.16 22.43
CA GLN A 83 -14.42 6.47 23.82
C GLN A 83 -14.24 7.98 24.02
N PHE A 84 -13.51 8.63 23.12
CA PHE A 84 -13.29 10.07 23.16
C PHE A 84 -14.60 10.88 23.08
N LEU A 85 -15.52 10.52 22.17
CA LEU A 85 -16.84 11.17 22.05
C LEU A 85 -17.64 11.02 23.36
N SER A 86 -17.65 9.83 23.95
CA SER A 86 -18.32 9.60 25.23
C SER A 86 -17.71 10.44 26.35
N TYR A 87 -16.40 10.32 26.55
CA TYR A 87 -15.68 11.01 27.62
C TYR A 87 -15.77 12.53 27.54
N ALA A 88 -15.54 13.10 26.35
CA ALA A 88 -15.56 14.54 26.13
C ALA A 88 -16.94 15.19 26.32
N GLN A 89 -18.02 14.41 26.30
CA GLN A 89 -19.41 14.88 26.45
C GLN A 89 -20.07 14.43 27.78
N GLY A 90 -19.26 13.96 28.77
CA GLY A 90 -19.72 13.65 30.10
C GLY A 90 -20.09 12.20 30.37
N GLY A 91 -19.83 11.30 29.43
CA GLY A 91 -19.88 9.86 29.64
C GLY A 91 -18.70 9.35 30.47
N LYS A 92 -18.62 8.03 30.67
CA LYS A 92 -17.53 7.39 31.42
C LYS A 92 -16.86 6.32 30.59
N VAL A 93 -15.52 6.34 30.62
CA VAL A 93 -14.65 5.33 30.05
C VAL A 93 -13.75 4.83 31.16
N GLU A 94 -13.62 3.54 31.33
CA GLU A 94 -12.86 2.93 32.42
C GLU A 94 -12.01 1.78 31.85
N ALA A 95 -10.91 1.46 32.52
CA ALA A 95 -10.13 0.28 32.17
C ALA A 95 -11.02 -0.98 32.28
N ALA A 96 -11.05 -1.78 31.25
CA ALA A 96 -11.83 -3.02 31.28
C ALA A 96 -11.22 -4.03 32.26
N ASP A 97 -12.04 -4.74 33.01
CA ASP A 97 -11.61 -5.81 33.93
C ASP A 97 -10.88 -6.95 33.18
N SER A 98 -11.25 -7.17 31.93
CA SER A 98 -10.55 -8.04 31.00
C SER A 98 -10.38 -7.32 29.68
N ARG A 99 -9.17 -7.40 29.09
CA ARG A 99 -8.91 -6.84 27.74
C ARG A 99 -9.77 -7.57 26.72
N GLU A 100 -10.46 -6.81 25.88
CA GLU A 100 -11.29 -7.36 24.81
C GLU A 100 -10.57 -7.28 23.47
N TYR A 101 -9.96 -8.40 23.11
CA TYR A 101 -9.29 -8.57 21.82
C TYR A 101 -9.86 -9.77 21.08
N GLY A 102 -10.30 -9.55 19.84
CA GLY A 102 -10.73 -10.63 18.98
C GLY A 102 -12.18 -10.54 18.50
N ARG A 103 -12.74 -11.68 18.21
CA ARG A 103 -14.09 -11.82 17.64
C ARG A 103 -15.14 -11.72 18.75
N ALA A 104 -16.15 -10.86 18.52
CA ALA A 104 -17.37 -10.79 19.33
C ALA A 104 -18.58 -10.78 18.40
N ASN A 105 -19.75 -11.13 18.91
CA ASN A 105 -20.99 -11.08 18.16
C ASN A 105 -21.91 -9.99 18.74
N LEU A 106 -22.57 -9.24 17.86
CA LEU A 106 -23.63 -8.30 18.27
C LEU A 106 -24.86 -9.09 18.67
N GLU A 107 -25.14 -9.16 19.98
CA GLU A 107 -26.33 -9.84 20.51
C GLU A 107 -27.59 -9.01 20.30
N HIS A 108 -27.45 -7.69 20.45
CA HIS A 108 -28.54 -6.73 20.24
C HIS A 108 -28.07 -5.55 19.41
N PHE A 109 -28.90 -5.12 18.48
CA PHE A 109 -28.75 -3.85 17.79
C PHE A 109 -30.11 -3.26 17.40
N ASP A 110 -30.18 -1.94 17.34
CA ASP A 110 -31.36 -1.18 16.94
C ASP A 110 -31.53 -1.25 15.41
N LYS A 111 -32.47 -2.10 14.95
CA LYS A 111 -32.74 -2.33 13.51
C LYS A 111 -33.29 -1.09 12.80
N GLU A 112 -33.90 -0.16 13.54
CA GLU A 112 -34.43 1.09 13.00
C GLU A 112 -33.36 2.17 12.88
N ASN A 113 -32.19 1.96 13.50
CA ASN A 113 -31.08 2.92 13.39
C ASN A 113 -30.44 2.83 12.00
N PRO A 114 -30.29 3.96 11.28
CA PRO A 114 -29.76 3.97 9.93
C PRO A 114 -28.36 3.34 9.82
N LEU A 115 -27.54 3.41 10.89
CA LEU A 115 -26.20 2.81 10.89
C LEU A 115 -26.23 1.28 10.75
N PHE A 116 -27.27 0.61 11.27
CA PHE A 116 -27.42 -0.86 11.24
C PHE A 116 -28.37 -1.37 10.16
N LYS A 117 -28.75 -0.52 9.21
CA LYS A 117 -29.60 -0.93 8.10
C LYS A 117 -28.99 -2.10 7.31
N GLY A 118 -29.73 -3.21 7.17
CA GLY A 118 -29.29 -4.41 6.47
C GLY A 118 -28.37 -5.33 7.26
N PHE A 119 -28.23 -5.11 8.58
CA PHE A 119 -27.50 -6.03 9.45
C PHE A 119 -28.32 -7.29 9.74
N ILE A 120 -27.60 -8.41 9.86
CA ILE A 120 -28.15 -9.69 10.30
C ILE A 120 -27.90 -9.88 11.80
N GLU A 121 -28.80 -10.64 12.45
CA GLU A 121 -28.64 -10.98 13.85
C GLU A 121 -27.33 -11.74 14.10
N ASN A 122 -26.75 -11.52 15.28
CA ASN A 122 -25.53 -12.17 15.72
C ASN A 122 -24.32 -11.93 14.79
N SER A 123 -24.27 -10.76 14.11
CA SER A 123 -23.18 -10.38 13.22
C SER A 123 -21.85 -10.29 13.97
N GLN A 124 -20.80 -10.92 13.44
CA GLN A 124 -19.46 -10.89 14.01
C GLN A 124 -18.81 -9.52 13.80
N VAL A 125 -18.21 -8.98 14.87
CA VAL A 125 -17.41 -7.76 14.89
C VAL A 125 -16.04 -8.03 15.53
N TRP A 126 -15.07 -7.16 15.28
CA TRP A 126 -13.74 -7.24 15.83
C TRP A 126 -13.53 -6.19 16.92
N MET A 127 -13.22 -6.65 18.12
CA MET A 127 -12.87 -5.83 19.27
C MET A 127 -11.35 -5.75 19.44
N SER A 128 -10.84 -4.56 19.82
CA SER A 128 -9.41 -4.35 20.08
C SER A 128 -9.22 -3.14 20.99
N HIS A 129 -9.57 -3.30 22.28
CA HIS A 129 -9.49 -2.20 23.23
C HIS A 129 -9.15 -2.66 24.66
N GLY A 130 -8.40 -1.81 25.40
CA GLY A 130 -8.10 -2.01 26.80
C GLY A 130 -9.03 -1.25 27.74
N ASP A 131 -9.66 -0.16 27.24
CA ASP A 131 -10.65 0.62 27.97
C ASP A 131 -12.05 0.36 27.41
N THR A 132 -13.07 0.43 28.25
CA THR A 132 -14.47 0.23 27.87
C THR A 132 -15.34 1.40 28.26
N ILE A 133 -16.40 1.66 27.49
CA ILE A 133 -17.38 2.69 27.78
C ILE A 133 -18.37 2.13 28.80
N THR A 134 -18.37 2.67 30.03
CA THR A 134 -19.25 2.24 31.12
C THR A 134 -20.50 3.12 31.26
N ALA A 135 -20.46 4.36 30.76
CA ALA A 135 -21.62 5.23 30.66
C ALA A 135 -21.53 6.11 29.41
N ILE A 136 -22.65 6.30 28.74
CA ILE A 136 -22.79 7.25 27.62
C ILE A 136 -23.41 8.55 28.11
N PRO A 137 -23.22 9.71 27.40
CA PRO A 137 -23.82 10.98 27.78
C PRO A 137 -25.37 10.92 27.77
N ASP A 138 -26.04 11.80 28.51
CA ASP A 138 -27.51 11.79 28.67
C ASP A 138 -28.29 11.89 27.36
N ASP A 139 -27.76 12.62 26.38
CA ASP A 139 -28.39 12.81 25.06
C ASP A 139 -28.07 11.67 24.07
N TYR A 140 -27.56 10.54 24.54
CA TYR A 140 -27.24 9.39 23.71
C TYR A 140 -28.02 8.15 24.14
N LYS A 141 -28.26 7.27 23.17
CA LYS A 141 -28.84 5.94 23.42
C LYS A 141 -27.90 4.83 22.96
N CYS A 142 -27.91 3.73 23.68
CA CYS A 142 -27.28 2.50 23.23
C CYS A 142 -28.03 1.98 21.98
N ILE A 143 -27.27 1.65 20.92
CA ILE A 143 -27.83 1.12 19.68
C ILE A 143 -27.27 -0.27 19.34
N ALA A 144 -26.24 -0.77 20.02
CA ALA A 144 -25.81 -2.16 19.94
C ALA A 144 -25.01 -2.59 21.18
N SER A 145 -25.08 -3.90 21.50
CA SER A 145 -24.31 -4.54 22.57
C SER A 145 -23.81 -5.93 22.14
N THR A 146 -22.72 -6.36 22.79
CA THR A 146 -22.24 -7.75 22.76
C THR A 146 -22.45 -8.38 24.15
N ALA A 147 -22.10 -9.66 24.31
CA ALA A 147 -22.17 -10.35 25.60
C ALA A 147 -21.39 -9.60 26.72
N ASN A 148 -20.25 -9.00 26.37
CA ASN A 148 -19.34 -8.39 27.33
C ASN A 148 -19.34 -6.85 27.28
N VAL A 149 -19.73 -6.24 26.15
CA VAL A 149 -19.71 -4.78 25.94
C VAL A 149 -21.12 -4.25 25.83
N LYS A 150 -21.57 -3.58 26.90
CA LYS A 150 -22.90 -2.97 26.96
C LYS A 150 -23.09 -1.90 25.88
N TYR A 151 -22.10 -1.05 25.67
CA TYR A 151 -22.14 0.04 24.70
C TYR A 151 -21.22 -0.26 23.51
N ALA A 152 -21.47 -1.39 22.81
CA ALA A 152 -20.76 -1.73 21.59
C ALA A 152 -21.01 -0.71 20.46
N ALA A 153 -22.19 -0.06 20.49
CA ALA A 153 -22.47 1.13 19.69
C ALA A 153 -23.50 2.02 20.40
N TYR A 154 -23.39 3.32 20.16
CA TYR A 154 -24.34 4.31 20.66
C TYR A 154 -24.51 5.46 19.67
N ALA A 155 -25.61 6.18 19.76
CA ALA A 155 -25.92 7.33 18.89
C ALA A 155 -26.59 8.45 19.67
N SER A 156 -26.33 9.68 19.26
CA SER A 156 -27.03 10.83 19.83
C SER A 156 -28.51 10.83 19.41
N THR A 157 -29.36 11.27 20.32
CA THR A 157 -30.80 11.48 20.08
C THR A 157 -31.11 12.86 19.52
N LYS A 158 -30.14 13.78 19.54
CA LYS A 158 -30.32 15.19 19.15
C LYS A 158 -29.48 15.59 17.94
N GLN A 159 -28.37 14.89 17.71
CA GLN A 159 -27.39 15.32 16.69
C GLN A 159 -26.95 14.12 15.83
N PRO A 160 -26.43 14.36 14.62
CA PRO A 160 -25.99 13.28 13.72
C PRO A 160 -24.63 12.71 14.19
N VAL A 161 -24.60 12.06 15.34
CA VAL A 161 -23.40 11.47 15.93
C VAL A 161 -23.65 10.00 16.25
N TRP A 162 -22.78 9.15 15.75
CA TRP A 162 -22.72 7.70 15.97
C TRP A 162 -21.36 7.30 16.48
N ALA A 163 -21.32 6.22 17.20
CA ALA A 163 -20.07 5.67 17.72
C ALA A 163 -20.14 4.14 17.83
N VAL A 164 -19.05 3.50 17.50
CA VAL A 164 -18.88 2.04 17.59
C VAL A 164 -17.57 1.71 18.32
N GLN A 165 -17.62 0.81 19.29
CA GLN A 165 -16.43 0.38 20.05
C GLN A 165 -15.57 -0.60 19.23
N PHE A 166 -16.17 -1.34 18.32
CA PHE A 166 -15.50 -2.29 17.42
C PHE A 166 -14.93 -1.61 16.17
N HIS A 167 -14.13 -2.36 15.43
CA HIS A 167 -13.47 -1.93 14.20
C HIS A 167 -14.23 -2.39 12.95
N PRO A 168 -15.08 -1.58 12.33
CA PRO A 168 -15.80 -1.94 11.10
C PRO A 168 -14.89 -2.02 9.87
N GLU A 169 -13.72 -1.36 9.90
CA GLU A 169 -12.78 -1.29 8.79
C GLU A 169 -12.00 -2.59 8.57
N VAL A 170 -11.88 -3.45 9.61
CA VAL A 170 -11.09 -4.67 9.50
C VAL A 170 -11.90 -5.83 8.94
N PHE A 171 -11.23 -6.74 8.26
CA PHE A 171 -11.83 -7.90 7.60
C PHE A 171 -12.68 -8.80 8.54
N HIS A 172 -12.29 -8.89 9.81
CA HIS A 172 -12.97 -9.73 10.79
C HIS A 172 -14.35 -9.21 11.22
N SER A 173 -14.68 -7.95 10.93
CA SER A 173 -16.03 -7.41 11.08
C SER A 173 -16.83 -7.68 9.81
N LEU A 174 -17.61 -8.79 9.82
CA LEU A 174 -18.21 -9.34 8.61
C LEU A 174 -19.14 -8.37 7.86
N GLN A 175 -19.85 -7.52 8.59
CA GLN A 175 -20.71 -6.47 8.02
C GLN A 175 -20.13 -5.05 8.21
N GLY A 176 -18.83 -4.94 8.45
CA GLY A 176 -18.16 -3.65 8.64
C GLY A 176 -18.26 -2.74 7.42
N THR A 177 -18.10 -3.30 6.21
CA THR A 177 -18.30 -2.54 4.95
C THR A 177 -19.73 -2.03 4.81
N GLN A 178 -20.74 -2.82 5.24
CA GLN A 178 -22.14 -2.38 5.21
C GLN A 178 -22.37 -1.21 6.19
N LEU A 179 -21.77 -1.26 7.39
CA LEU A 179 -21.85 -0.17 8.36
C LEU A 179 -21.24 1.12 7.81
N LEU A 180 -20.05 1.04 7.24
CA LEU A 180 -19.38 2.19 6.65
C LEU A 180 -20.15 2.74 5.44
N LYS A 181 -20.75 1.87 4.62
CA LYS A 181 -21.65 2.29 3.54
C LYS A 181 -22.86 3.04 4.08
N ASN A 182 -23.53 2.51 5.11
CA ASN A 182 -24.66 3.18 5.73
C ASN A 182 -24.28 4.58 6.24
N PHE A 183 -23.10 4.71 6.87
CA PHE A 183 -22.63 6.01 7.32
C PHE A 183 -22.26 6.94 6.17
N VAL A 184 -21.38 6.51 5.27
CA VAL A 184 -20.80 7.36 4.21
C VAL A 184 -21.85 7.71 3.13
N VAL A 185 -22.61 6.71 2.68
CA VAL A 185 -23.54 6.89 1.56
C VAL A 185 -24.92 7.32 2.05
N ASP A 186 -25.52 6.57 2.98
CA ASP A 186 -26.91 6.80 3.37
C ASP A 186 -27.04 7.98 4.36
N ILE A 187 -26.12 8.12 5.33
CA ILE A 187 -26.19 9.17 6.36
C ILE A 187 -25.51 10.46 5.90
N CYS A 188 -24.27 10.39 5.38
CA CYS A 188 -23.55 11.58 4.90
C CYS A 188 -24.00 12.04 3.51
N GLY A 189 -24.71 11.20 2.76
CA GLY A 189 -25.23 11.54 1.43
C GLY A 189 -24.15 11.66 0.35
N SER A 190 -23.13 10.79 0.39
CA SER A 190 -22.09 10.76 -0.64
C SER A 190 -22.67 10.49 -2.03
N LYS A 191 -22.21 11.24 -3.02
CA LYS A 191 -22.59 11.06 -4.43
C LYS A 191 -21.90 9.90 -5.11
N GLN A 192 -20.92 9.29 -4.46
CA GLN A 192 -20.13 8.18 -5.01
C GLN A 192 -19.54 8.51 -6.39
N ASP A 193 -18.94 9.69 -6.52
CA ASP A 193 -18.37 10.23 -7.77
C ASP A 193 -16.84 10.15 -7.86
N TRP A 194 -16.20 9.49 -6.89
CA TRP A 194 -14.78 9.22 -6.91
C TRP A 194 -14.49 7.98 -7.76
N SER A 195 -14.02 8.20 -8.99
CA SER A 195 -13.63 7.13 -9.92
C SER A 195 -12.25 7.37 -10.51
N ALA A 196 -11.65 6.32 -11.09
CA ALA A 196 -10.36 6.44 -11.77
C ALA A 196 -10.43 7.42 -12.94
N ASP A 197 -11.51 7.42 -13.70
CA ASP A 197 -11.68 8.32 -14.85
C ASP A 197 -11.84 9.77 -14.40
N SER A 198 -12.69 10.05 -13.41
CA SER A 198 -12.85 11.39 -12.85
C SER A 198 -11.57 11.93 -12.25
N PHE A 199 -10.76 11.06 -11.61
CA PHE A 199 -9.44 11.42 -11.11
C PHE A 199 -8.49 11.82 -12.24
N VAL A 200 -8.44 11.04 -13.34
CA VAL A 200 -7.56 11.34 -14.49
C VAL A 200 -7.90 12.68 -15.09
N GLU A 201 -9.18 12.93 -15.37
CA GLU A 201 -9.64 14.19 -15.96
C GLU A 201 -9.30 15.40 -15.08
N THR A 202 -9.64 15.33 -13.79
CA THR A 202 -9.38 16.40 -12.82
C THR A 202 -7.89 16.65 -12.65
N THR A 203 -7.11 15.60 -12.42
CA THR A 203 -5.66 15.72 -12.18
C THR A 203 -4.92 16.23 -13.42
N VAL A 204 -5.28 15.78 -14.61
CA VAL A 204 -4.70 16.30 -15.86
C VAL A 204 -4.98 17.79 -16.02
N ALA A 205 -6.18 18.26 -15.68
CA ALA A 205 -6.52 19.69 -15.73
C ALA A 205 -5.72 20.50 -14.70
N GLU A 206 -5.63 20.02 -13.45
CA GLU A 206 -4.85 20.65 -12.39
C GLU A 206 -3.34 20.70 -12.73
N LEU A 207 -2.79 19.62 -13.28
CA LEU A 207 -1.39 19.58 -13.70
C LEU A 207 -1.10 20.54 -14.85
N LYS A 208 -2.02 20.69 -15.82
CA LYS A 208 -1.89 21.68 -16.89
C LYS A 208 -1.86 23.10 -16.35
N GLU A 209 -2.72 23.41 -15.39
CA GLU A 209 -2.77 24.74 -14.75
C GLU A 209 -1.50 24.99 -13.92
N GLN A 210 -1.06 23.98 -13.12
CA GLN A 210 0.09 24.12 -12.24
C GLN A 210 1.41 24.24 -13.00
N LEU A 211 1.61 23.42 -14.03
CA LEU A 211 2.89 23.27 -14.73
C LEU A 211 3.02 24.17 -15.95
N GLY A 212 1.90 24.51 -16.62
CA GLY A 212 1.88 25.32 -17.84
C GLY A 212 2.85 24.74 -18.91
N ASP A 213 3.74 25.62 -19.39
CA ASP A 213 4.77 25.25 -20.38
C ASP A 213 6.13 24.89 -19.77
N ASP A 214 6.18 24.73 -18.44
CA ASP A 214 7.40 24.38 -17.73
C ASP A 214 7.86 22.95 -18.03
N LYS A 215 9.18 22.73 -18.05
CA LYS A 215 9.77 21.41 -18.20
C LYS A 215 9.80 20.68 -16.86
N VAL A 216 9.43 19.41 -16.90
CA VAL A 216 9.34 18.50 -15.75
C VAL A 216 10.30 17.32 -15.95
N ILE A 217 11.02 16.94 -14.91
CA ILE A 217 11.84 15.72 -14.86
C ILE A 217 11.17 14.72 -13.93
N LEU A 218 11.15 13.46 -14.33
CA LEU A 218 10.64 12.35 -13.53
C LEU A 218 11.64 11.20 -13.49
N GLY A 219 12.02 10.73 -12.30
CA GLY A 219 12.73 9.48 -12.13
C GLY A 219 11.81 8.28 -12.27
N LEU A 220 12.11 7.39 -13.20
CA LEU A 220 11.39 6.12 -13.36
C LEU A 220 12.12 5.02 -12.57
N SER A 221 11.37 4.27 -11.78
CA SER A 221 11.88 3.10 -11.06
C SER A 221 11.51 1.76 -11.73
N GLY A 222 10.79 1.82 -12.85
CA GLY A 222 10.18 0.63 -13.46
C GLY A 222 8.95 0.10 -12.69
N GLY A 223 8.60 0.70 -11.56
CA GLY A 223 7.42 0.34 -10.76
C GLY A 223 6.13 0.98 -11.30
N VAL A 224 4.97 0.43 -10.89
CA VAL A 224 3.65 0.89 -11.35
C VAL A 224 3.41 2.37 -11.05
N ASP A 225 3.83 2.86 -9.87
CA ASP A 225 3.52 4.24 -9.43
C ASP A 225 4.24 5.27 -10.30
N SER A 226 5.54 5.11 -10.50
CA SER A 226 6.31 6.00 -11.38
C SER A 226 5.82 5.95 -12.82
N SER A 227 5.40 4.76 -13.31
CA SER A 227 4.83 4.59 -14.65
C SER A 227 3.49 5.29 -14.82
N VAL A 228 2.58 5.16 -13.84
CA VAL A 228 1.28 5.85 -13.86
C VAL A 228 1.45 7.35 -13.77
N ALA A 229 2.37 7.83 -12.90
CA ALA A 229 2.73 9.26 -12.81
C ALA A 229 3.25 9.80 -14.15
N ALA A 230 4.13 9.03 -14.84
CA ALA A 230 4.67 9.41 -16.15
C ALA A 230 3.57 9.55 -17.20
N VAL A 231 2.66 8.58 -17.31
CA VAL A 231 1.56 8.61 -18.28
C VAL A 231 0.60 9.77 -17.99
N LEU A 232 0.30 10.03 -16.72
CA LEU A 232 -0.57 11.13 -16.29
C LEU A 232 0.03 12.49 -16.67
N LEU A 233 1.32 12.69 -16.34
CA LEU A 233 2.07 13.89 -16.71
C LEU A 233 2.20 14.05 -18.21
N ASN A 234 2.45 12.98 -18.96
CA ASN A 234 2.52 13.03 -20.41
C ASN A 234 1.20 13.47 -21.03
N LYS A 235 0.05 13.01 -20.49
CA LYS A 235 -1.28 13.50 -20.90
C LYS A 235 -1.48 15.00 -20.60
N ALA A 236 -0.88 15.52 -19.52
CA ALA A 236 -0.99 16.92 -19.13
C ALA A 236 -0.08 17.84 -19.94
N ILE A 237 1.21 17.53 -20.04
CA ILE A 237 2.25 18.44 -20.56
C ILE A 237 3.05 17.90 -21.76
N GLY A 238 2.76 16.67 -22.21
CA GLY A 238 3.34 16.08 -23.40
C GLY A 238 4.88 16.12 -23.43
N LYS A 239 5.45 16.76 -24.44
CA LYS A 239 6.91 16.83 -24.68
C LYS A 239 7.71 17.58 -23.60
N ASN A 240 7.04 18.32 -22.72
CA ASN A 240 7.69 19.00 -21.60
C ASN A 240 8.08 18.05 -20.46
N LEU A 241 7.63 16.80 -20.51
CA LEU A 241 8.05 15.74 -19.59
C LEU A 241 9.30 15.03 -20.13
N THR A 242 10.35 14.95 -19.32
CA THR A 242 11.50 14.07 -19.54
C THR A 242 11.61 13.06 -18.40
N CYS A 243 11.55 11.79 -18.73
CA CYS A 243 11.72 10.70 -17.78
C CYS A 243 13.16 10.18 -17.83
N ILE A 244 13.73 9.84 -16.67
CA ILE A 244 15.06 9.25 -16.56
C ILE A 244 14.92 7.88 -15.91
N PHE A 245 15.40 6.83 -16.59
CA PHE A 245 15.42 5.46 -16.08
C PHE A 245 16.87 4.98 -15.99
N VAL A 246 17.28 4.61 -14.77
CA VAL A 246 18.66 4.20 -14.48
C VAL A 246 18.75 2.68 -14.36
N ASP A 247 19.62 2.07 -15.16
CA ASP A 247 20.07 0.70 -14.97
C ASP A 247 21.27 0.68 -14.01
N HIS A 248 21.07 0.18 -12.83
CA HIS A 248 22.12 -0.01 -11.83
C HIS A 248 22.78 -1.40 -11.90
N GLY A 249 22.48 -2.19 -12.94
CA GLY A 249 23.03 -3.52 -13.17
C GLY A 249 22.39 -4.64 -12.32
N MET A 250 21.47 -4.31 -11.39
CA MET A 250 20.83 -5.26 -10.50
C MET A 250 19.30 -5.34 -10.71
N LEU A 251 18.84 -4.93 -11.90
CA LEU A 251 17.48 -5.14 -12.36
C LEU A 251 17.24 -6.63 -12.68
N ARG A 252 15.98 -7.04 -12.84
CA ARG A 252 15.63 -8.37 -13.32
C ARG A 252 16.16 -8.60 -14.75
N LYS A 253 16.24 -9.85 -15.14
CA LYS A 253 16.71 -10.23 -16.49
C LYS A 253 15.90 -9.50 -17.58
N ASN A 254 16.60 -8.84 -18.50
CA ASN A 254 16.06 -8.04 -19.60
C ASN A 254 15.19 -6.84 -19.19
N GLU A 255 15.00 -6.56 -17.91
CA GLU A 255 14.05 -5.57 -17.42
C GLU A 255 14.31 -4.17 -17.98
N PHE A 256 15.58 -3.74 -18.07
CA PHE A 256 15.91 -2.42 -18.63
C PHE A 256 15.39 -2.27 -20.06
N ARG A 257 15.69 -3.25 -20.91
CA ARG A 257 15.25 -3.27 -22.31
C ARG A 257 13.73 -3.29 -22.42
N ASP A 258 13.07 -4.22 -21.70
CA ASP A 258 11.63 -4.44 -21.80
C ASP A 258 10.85 -3.23 -21.31
N VAL A 259 11.28 -2.60 -20.21
CA VAL A 259 10.69 -1.36 -19.67
C VAL A 259 10.88 -0.18 -20.62
N MET A 260 12.06 -0.04 -21.26
CA MET A 260 12.29 1.01 -22.25
C MET A 260 11.40 0.87 -23.49
N GLU A 261 11.16 -0.36 -23.96
CA GLU A 261 10.22 -0.65 -25.04
C GLU A 261 8.78 -0.31 -24.66
N ASP A 262 8.33 -0.72 -23.48
CA ASP A 262 7.00 -0.41 -22.96
C ASP A 262 6.76 1.11 -22.88
N TYR A 263 7.71 1.86 -22.33
CA TYR A 263 7.60 3.32 -22.22
C TYR A 263 7.60 4.01 -23.59
N LYS A 264 8.34 3.50 -24.54
CA LYS A 264 8.30 3.99 -25.93
C LYS A 264 6.92 3.77 -26.55
N CYS A 265 6.30 2.60 -26.33
CA CYS A 265 4.94 2.31 -26.79
C CYS A 265 3.89 3.23 -26.15
N LEU A 266 4.12 3.70 -24.91
CA LEU A 266 3.28 4.68 -24.21
C LEU A 266 3.53 6.13 -24.67
N GLY A 267 4.45 6.35 -25.60
CA GLY A 267 4.78 7.69 -26.13
C GLY A 267 5.54 8.57 -25.14
N LEU A 268 6.21 7.99 -24.15
CA LEU A 268 7.00 8.73 -23.17
C LEU A 268 8.38 9.09 -23.71
N ASN A 269 8.86 10.30 -23.39
CA ASN A 269 10.23 10.72 -23.62
C ASN A 269 11.11 10.21 -22.48
N VAL A 270 11.81 9.08 -22.69
CA VAL A 270 12.61 8.42 -21.65
C VAL A 270 14.08 8.37 -22.04
N ILE A 271 14.93 8.83 -21.13
CA ILE A 271 16.38 8.70 -21.19
C ILE A 271 16.77 7.49 -20.34
N GLY A 272 17.24 6.43 -21.00
CA GLY A 272 17.83 5.26 -20.32
C GLY A 272 19.31 5.50 -20.04
N VAL A 273 19.72 5.31 -18.79
CA VAL A 273 21.12 5.49 -18.35
C VAL A 273 21.65 4.17 -17.82
N ASP A 274 22.58 3.54 -18.53
CA ASP A 274 23.34 2.41 -18.01
C ASP A 274 24.47 2.92 -17.11
N ALA A 275 24.37 2.67 -15.83
CA ALA A 275 25.34 3.01 -14.79
C ALA A 275 25.87 1.76 -14.08
N SER A 276 25.62 0.56 -14.63
CA SER A 276 25.94 -0.73 -14.02
C SER A 276 27.40 -0.84 -13.56
N GLU A 277 28.35 -0.39 -14.37
CA GLU A 277 29.80 -0.42 -14.02
C GLU A 277 30.10 0.37 -12.74
N LYS A 278 29.52 1.57 -12.58
CA LYS A 278 29.70 2.39 -11.38
C LYS A 278 29.16 1.67 -10.14
N PHE A 279 27.94 1.16 -10.21
CA PHE A 279 27.33 0.48 -9.06
C PHE A 279 28.11 -0.78 -8.65
N PHE A 280 28.55 -1.60 -9.63
CA PHE A 280 29.37 -2.75 -9.32
C PHE A 280 30.73 -2.38 -8.72
N ALA A 281 31.36 -1.30 -9.17
CA ALA A 281 32.63 -0.83 -8.63
C ALA A 281 32.49 -0.38 -7.17
N ASP A 282 31.45 0.40 -6.86
CA ASP A 282 31.22 0.95 -5.53
C ASP A 282 30.70 -0.10 -4.52
N LEU A 283 30.09 -1.17 -5.00
CA LEU A 283 29.62 -2.30 -4.20
C LEU A 283 30.65 -3.42 -4.03
N ALA A 284 31.80 -3.33 -4.67
CA ALA A 284 32.83 -4.39 -4.62
C ALA A 284 33.26 -4.70 -3.18
N GLY A 285 33.09 -5.98 -2.76
CA GLY A 285 33.44 -6.45 -1.42
C GLY A 285 32.51 -5.99 -0.29
N VAL A 286 31.40 -5.30 -0.60
CA VAL A 286 30.41 -4.86 0.41
C VAL A 286 29.43 -6.00 0.68
N THR A 287 29.41 -6.46 1.95
CA THR A 287 28.56 -7.58 2.39
C THR A 287 27.46 -7.15 3.36
N ASP A 288 27.59 -6.00 4.01
CA ASP A 288 26.62 -5.50 4.98
C ASP A 288 25.38 -4.92 4.26
N PRO A 289 24.15 -5.38 4.58
CA PRO A 289 22.93 -4.98 3.89
C PRO A 289 22.66 -3.48 3.94
N GLU A 290 22.87 -2.83 5.07
CA GLU A 290 22.64 -1.39 5.23
C GLU A 290 23.65 -0.56 4.44
N LYS A 291 24.91 -1.01 4.37
CA LYS A 291 25.92 -0.36 3.52
C LYS A 291 25.56 -0.50 2.05
N LYS A 292 25.12 -1.70 1.60
CA LYS A 292 24.63 -1.88 0.21
C LYS A 292 23.54 -0.88 -0.11
N ARG A 293 22.49 -0.77 0.72
CA ARG A 293 21.37 0.15 0.53
C ARG A 293 21.82 1.61 0.46
N LYS A 294 22.74 2.02 1.34
CA LYS A 294 23.28 3.41 1.37
C LYS A 294 24.09 3.73 0.12
N ILE A 295 24.95 2.82 -0.33
CA ILE A 295 25.74 2.99 -1.56
C ILE A 295 24.82 3.09 -2.77
N ILE A 296 23.90 2.16 -2.93
CA ILE A 296 22.96 2.15 -4.06
C ILE A 296 22.11 3.42 -4.08
N GLY A 297 21.60 3.85 -2.93
CA GLY A 297 20.82 5.07 -2.82
C GLY A 297 21.64 6.32 -3.19
N ARG A 298 22.87 6.44 -2.71
CA ARG A 298 23.80 7.53 -3.05
C ARG A 298 24.07 7.55 -4.56
N ASP A 299 24.47 6.42 -5.11
CA ASP A 299 24.89 6.32 -6.53
C ASP A 299 23.71 6.58 -7.46
N PHE A 300 22.52 6.10 -7.11
CA PHE A 300 21.31 6.43 -7.86
C PHE A 300 21.06 7.93 -7.91
N VAL A 301 21.15 8.61 -6.76
CA VAL A 301 20.99 10.06 -6.69
C VAL A 301 22.07 10.79 -7.50
N GLU A 302 23.31 10.36 -7.44
CA GLU A 302 24.42 10.96 -8.22
C GLU A 302 24.18 10.82 -9.73
N VAL A 303 23.86 9.62 -10.20
CA VAL A 303 23.60 9.34 -11.63
C VAL A 303 22.38 10.13 -12.11
N PHE A 304 21.28 10.08 -11.33
CA PHE A 304 20.06 10.81 -11.67
C PHE A 304 20.33 12.33 -11.75
N ASN A 305 21.04 12.90 -10.79
CA ASN A 305 21.37 14.31 -10.75
C ASN A 305 22.28 14.74 -11.91
N ALA A 306 23.26 13.90 -12.28
CA ALA A 306 24.13 14.16 -13.41
C ALA A 306 23.32 14.23 -14.72
N GLU A 307 22.34 13.35 -14.91
CA GLU A 307 21.49 13.34 -16.08
C GLU A 307 20.46 14.48 -16.07
N ALA A 308 19.85 14.73 -14.88
CA ALA A 308 18.91 15.82 -14.70
C ALA A 308 19.52 17.20 -14.99
N LYS A 309 20.78 17.45 -14.63
CA LYS A 309 21.51 18.69 -14.93
C LYS A 309 21.68 18.95 -16.44
N LYS A 310 21.66 17.92 -17.27
CA LYS A 310 21.69 18.07 -18.73
C LYS A 310 20.37 18.58 -19.30
N GLN A 311 19.27 18.46 -18.52
CA GLN A 311 17.93 18.90 -18.91
C GLN A 311 17.74 20.40 -18.60
N THR A 312 18.32 21.26 -19.45
CA THR A 312 18.29 22.71 -19.26
C THR A 312 16.88 23.27 -19.25
N GLY A 313 16.60 24.13 -18.26
CA GLY A 313 15.31 24.81 -18.12
C GLY A 313 14.22 23.98 -17.42
N ALA A 314 14.54 22.82 -16.86
CA ALA A 314 13.61 22.10 -15.99
C ALA A 314 13.38 22.90 -14.70
N LYS A 315 12.11 23.03 -14.30
CA LYS A 315 11.69 23.72 -13.09
C LYS A 315 11.05 22.79 -12.06
N TRP A 316 10.60 21.62 -12.48
CA TRP A 316 9.87 20.69 -11.64
C TRP A 316 10.52 19.31 -11.61
N LEU A 317 10.51 18.71 -10.44
CA LEU A 317 10.76 17.29 -10.24
C LEU A 317 9.44 16.60 -9.90
N ALA A 318 9.06 15.63 -10.71
CA ALA A 318 7.91 14.80 -10.41
C ALA A 318 8.32 13.52 -9.66
N GLN A 319 7.45 13.09 -8.75
CA GLN A 319 7.61 11.87 -7.97
C GLN A 319 6.32 11.05 -7.96
N GLY A 320 6.46 9.72 -7.96
CA GLY A 320 5.34 8.78 -7.85
C GLY A 320 4.90 8.52 -6.41
N THR A 321 5.00 9.51 -5.52
CA THR A 321 4.53 9.42 -4.13
C THR A 321 3.05 9.13 -4.10
N ILE A 322 2.63 8.12 -3.33
CA ILE A 322 1.23 7.74 -3.14
C ILE A 322 0.72 8.14 -1.75
N TYR A 323 -0.57 8.01 -1.52
CA TYR A 323 -1.21 8.52 -0.31
C TYR A 323 -0.69 7.88 0.99
N PRO A 324 -0.46 6.56 1.08
CA PRO A 324 0.17 5.96 2.26
C PRO A 324 1.54 6.56 2.61
N ASP A 325 2.41 6.79 1.61
CA ASP A 325 3.74 7.38 1.83
C ASP A 325 3.63 8.78 2.45
N ARG A 326 2.64 9.55 2.00
CA ARG A 326 2.37 10.89 2.52
C ARG A 326 1.87 10.84 3.98
N ILE A 327 0.99 9.91 4.31
CA ILE A 327 0.47 9.74 5.68
C ILE A 327 1.60 9.31 6.61
N GLU A 328 2.43 8.35 6.21
CA GLU A 328 3.56 7.86 7.01
C GLU A 328 4.66 8.90 7.21
N SER A 329 4.77 9.87 6.31
CA SER A 329 5.73 10.97 6.45
C SER A 329 5.35 12.00 7.52
N LEU A 330 4.09 12.00 7.97
CA LEU A 330 3.57 12.89 9.00
C LEU A 330 3.42 12.12 10.32
N ASN A 331 3.80 12.73 11.44
CA ASN A 331 3.42 12.17 12.74
C ASN A 331 1.98 12.58 13.12
N ILE A 332 1.45 11.99 14.21
CA ILE A 332 0.12 12.27 14.75
C ILE A 332 -0.11 13.78 15.01
N THR A 333 0.95 14.52 15.26
CA THR A 333 0.90 15.98 15.48
C THR A 333 1.10 16.80 14.19
N GLY A 334 1.27 16.13 13.04
CA GLY A 334 1.50 16.77 11.74
C GLY A 334 2.92 17.27 11.50
N LYS A 335 3.90 16.83 12.32
CA LYS A 335 5.33 17.09 12.07
C LYS A 335 5.89 16.01 11.15
N VAL A 336 6.70 16.39 10.19
CA VAL A 336 7.39 15.45 9.27
C VAL A 336 8.38 14.60 10.06
N ILE A 337 8.18 13.27 10.11
CA ILE A 337 9.07 12.32 10.79
C ILE A 337 10.10 11.73 9.83
N LYS A 338 9.71 11.48 8.58
CA LYS A 338 10.54 10.79 7.59
C LYS A 338 10.74 11.67 6.36
N SER A 339 11.97 12.09 6.13
CA SER A 339 12.43 12.64 4.85
C SER A 339 12.89 11.54 3.87
N HIS A 340 12.50 10.27 4.10
CA HIS A 340 13.15 9.11 3.48
C HIS A 340 12.63 8.72 2.09
N HIS A 341 11.51 9.25 1.65
CA HIS A 341 11.07 9.04 0.27
C HIS A 341 11.64 10.14 -0.62
N ASN A 342 12.91 9.96 -1.03
CA ASN A 342 13.57 10.58 -2.18
C ASN A 342 13.84 12.11 -2.22
N VAL A 343 13.50 12.90 -1.22
CA VAL A 343 13.79 14.36 -1.26
C VAL A 343 15.18 14.72 -0.73
N GLY A 344 15.79 13.83 0.06
CA GLY A 344 17.10 14.11 0.71
C GLY A 344 18.32 14.08 -0.20
N GLY A 345 18.17 13.65 -1.45
CA GLY A 345 19.28 13.50 -2.40
C GLY A 345 19.27 14.46 -3.58
N LEU A 346 18.28 15.37 -3.66
CA LEU A 346 18.25 16.34 -4.75
C LEU A 346 19.36 17.39 -4.57
N PRO A 347 20.01 17.81 -5.69
CA PRO A 347 20.94 18.92 -5.62
C PRO A 347 20.16 20.15 -5.17
N LYS A 348 20.49 20.68 -4.02
CA LYS A 348 20.00 22.00 -3.56
C LYS A 348 20.25 23.10 -4.59
N GLU A 349 21.19 22.85 -5.49
CA GLU A 349 21.59 23.73 -6.58
C GLU A 349 20.59 23.83 -7.74
N MET A 350 19.70 22.84 -7.94
CA MET A 350 18.76 22.85 -9.08
C MET A 350 17.46 23.60 -8.79
N ASN A 351 17.16 23.91 -7.55
CA ASN A 351 15.96 24.69 -7.12
C ASN A 351 14.64 24.20 -7.76
N LEU A 352 14.50 22.87 -7.97
CA LEU A 352 13.31 22.28 -8.58
C LEU A 352 12.15 22.26 -7.60
N GLN A 353 10.96 22.60 -8.09
CA GLN A 353 9.72 22.44 -7.35
C GLN A 353 9.25 20.99 -7.42
N LEU A 354 8.58 20.52 -6.37
CA LEU A 354 8.07 19.14 -6.31
C LEU A 354 6.65 19.04 -6.93
N CYS A 355 6.45 18.03 -7.78
CA CYS A 355 5.16 17.66 -8.34
C CYS A 355 4.84 16.19 -8.00
N GLU A 356 3.72 15.94 -7.33
CA GLU A 356 3.30 14.61 -6.86
C GLU A 356 1.89 14.26 -7.36
N PRO A 357 1.76 13.78 -8.61
CA PRO A 357 0.45 13.56 -9.24
C PRO A 357 -0.43 12.53 -8.53
N LEU A 358 0.18 11.57 -7.81
CA LEU A 358 -0.50 10.43 -7.20
C LEU A 358 -0.70 10.55 -5.69
N LYS A 359 -0.35 11.70 -5.11
CA LYS A 359 -0.34 11.92 -3.65
C LYS A 359 -1.66 11.66 -2.90
N TRP A 360 -2.76 11.50 -3.63
CA TRP A 360 -4.09 11.23 -3.08
C TRP A 360 -4.59 9.81 -3.33
N LEU A 361 -3.81 8.96 -4.02
CA LEU A 361 -4.21 7.62 -4.40
C LEU A 361 -3.62 6.55 -3.48
N PHE A 362 -4.44 5.59 -3.11
CA PHE A 362 -3.97 4.31 -2.60
C PHE A 362 -3.41 3.44 -3.74
N LYS A 363 -2.64 2.40 -3.41
CA LYS A 363 -1.95 1.55 -4.38
C LYS A 363 -2.90 0.87 -5.39
N ASP A 364 -4.06 0.41 -4.92
CA ASP A 364 -5.10 -0.19 -5.76
C ASP A 364 -5.75 0.84 -6.69
N GLU A 365 -5.93 2.08 -6.22
CA GLU A 365 -6.43 3.20 -7.04
C GLU A 365 -5.43 3.58 -8.13
N VAL A 366 -4.12 3.59 -7.83
CA VAL A 366 -3.07 3.80 -8.84
C VAL A 366 -3.19 2.79 -9.98
N ARG A 367 -3.40 1.51 -9.65
CA ARG A 367 -3.61 0.47 -10.66
C ARG A 367 -4.88 0.69 -11.48
N ARG A 368 -5.99 1.10 -10.85
CA ARG A 368 -7.25 1.44 -11.55
C ARG A 368 -7.05 2.63 -12.51
N VAL A 369 -6.36 3.66 -12.05
CA VAL A 369 -6.01 4.84 -12.86
C VAL A 369 -5.11 4.43 -14.06
N GLY A 370 -4.13 3.56 -13.85
CA GLY A 370 -3.31 3.02 -14.94
C GLY A 370 -4.14 2.31 -16.01
N ARG A 371 -5.12 1.48 -15.60
CA ARG A 371 -6.04 0.79 -16.52
C ARG A 371 -6.93 1.76 -17.27
N SER A 372 -7.52 2.74 -16.57
CA SER A 372 -8.33 3.79 -17.18
C SER A 372 -7.57 4.59 -18.26
N MET A 373 -6.27 4.75 -18.09
CA MET A 373 -5.41 5.38 -19.10
C MET A 373 -4.97 4.45 -20.23
N GLY A 374 -5.36 3.18 -20.23
CA GLY A 374 -5.02 2.19 -21.26
C GLY A 374 -3.59 1.64 -21.15
N MET A 375 -2.99 1.68 -19.96
CA MET A 375 -1.66 1.10 -19.75
C MET A 375 -1.68 -0.43 -19.86
N PRO A 376 -0.62 -1.06 -20.40
CA PRO A 376 -0.51 -2.51 -20.49
C PRO A 376 -0.62 -3.20 -19.13
N GLU A 377 -1.40 -4.28 -19.07
CA GLU A 377 -1.69 -4.98 -17.81
C GLU A 377 -0.42 -5.50 -17.10
N HIS A 378 0.58 -5.94 -17.86
CA HIS A 378 1.84 -6.43 -17.30
C HIS A 378 2.66 -5.35 -16.57
N LEU A 379 2.47 -4.05 -16.88
CA LEU A 379 3.04 -2.94 -16.11
C LEU A 379 2.25 -2.65 -14.84
N ILE A 380 0.92 -2.82 -14.90
CA ILE A 380 0.01 -2.50 -13.79
C ILE A 380 0.07 -3.58 -12.70
N THR A 381 0.16 -4.86 -13.09
CA THR A 381 0.15 -6.00 -12.18
C THR A 381 1.53 -6.42 -11.70
N ARG A 382 2.57 -5.66 -12.00
CA ARG A 382 3.92 -5.97 -11.51
C ARG A 382 3.94 -6.07 -9.99
N HIS A 383 4.60 -7.13 -9.51
CA HIS A 383 4.91 -7.27 -8.09
C HIS A 383 5.80 -6.10 -7.63
N PRO A 384 5.69 -5.66 -6.38
CA PRO A 384 6.64 -4.74 -5.80
C PRO A 384 8.07 -5.28 -5.99
N PHE A 385 8.99 -4.40 -6.37
CA PHE A 385 10.40 -4.72 -6.51
C PHE A 385 11.20 -3.69 -5.73
N PRO A 386 12.15 -4.13 -4.88
CA PRO A 386 12.86 -3.20 -4.02
C PRO A 386 13.74 -2.22 -4.81
N GLY A 387 13.88 -0.99 -4.33
CA GLY A 387 14.72 0.02 -4.98
C GLY A 387 16.17 -0.43 -5.23
N PRO A 388 16.84 -1.14 -4.29
CA PRO A 388 18.16 -1.72 -4.54
C PRO A 388 18.18 -2.90 -5.54
N GLY A 389 17.06 -3.29 -6.10
CA GLY A 389 16.95 -4.38 -7.05
C GLY A 389 17.34 -5.73 -6.45
N LEU A 390 18.00 -6.55 -7.24
CA LEU A 390 18.49 -7.88 -6.82
C LEU A 390 19.63 -7.83 -5.79
N ALA A 391 20.18 -6.66 -5.51
CA ALA A 391 21.27 -6.52 -4.51
C ALA A 391 20.87 -7.01 -3.12
N VAL A 392 19.63 -6.80 -2.69
CA VAL A 392 19.11 -7.26 -1.39
C VAL A 392 18.64 -8.72 -1.40
N ARG A 393 18.85 -9.40 -2.53
CA ARG A 393 18.56 -10.82 -2.73
C ARG A 393 19.83 -11.64 -3.02
N ILE A 394 21.01 -11.02 -2.87
CA ILE A 394 22.31 -11.70 -2.94
C ILE A 394 22.96 -11.58 -1.56
N LEU A 395 22.93 -12.65 -0.77
CA LEU A 395 23.59 -12.67 0.54
C LEU A 395 25.11 -12.67 0.37
N GLY A 396 25.76 -11.63 0.91
CA GLY A 396 27.20 -11.43 0.75
C GLY A 396 27.53 -10.31 -0.26
N ASP A 397 28.74 -10.34 -0.83
CA ASP A 397 29.19 -9.36 -1.83
C ASP A 397 28.50 -9.54 -3.19
N ILE A 398 28.39 -8.46 -3.92
CA ILE A 398 27.71 -8.39 -5.21
C ILE A 398 28.75 -8.42 -6.34
N THR A 399 28.57 -9.33 -7.29
CA THR A 399 29.37 -9.40 -8.51
C THR A 399 28.46 -9.56 -9.74
N PRO A 400 28.91 -9.15 -10.94
CA PRO A 400 28.13 -9.34 -12.17
C PRO A 400 27.74 -10.82 -12.41
N GLU A 401 28.62 -11.76 -12.04
CA GLU A 401 28.35 -13.19 -12.15
C GLU A 401 27.20 -13.63 -11.23
N LYS A 402 27.22 -13.23 -9.96
CA LYS A 402 26.17 -13.56 -8.99
C LYS A 402 24.83 -12.96 -9.36
N VAL A 403 24.86 -11.72 -9.88
CA VAL A 403 23.64 -11.07 -10.40
C VAL A 403 23.08 -11.87 -11.57
N ARG A 404 23.90 -12.30 -12.53
CA ARG A 404 23.45 -13.12 -13.65
C ARG A 404 22.85 -14.45 -13.20
N ILE A 405 23.49 -15.15 -12.26
CA ILE A 405 22.96 -16.40 -11.70
C ILE A 405 21.58 -16.16 -11.10
N LEU A 406 21.43 -15.09 -10.31
CA LEU A 406 20.15 -14.76 -9.68
C LEU A 406 19.11 -14.33 -10.71
N GLN A 407 19.48 -13.53 -11.71
CA GLN A 407 18.58 -13.14 -12.83
C GLN A 407 18.04 -14.35 -13.57
N ASP A 408 18.88 -15.34 -13.88
CA ASP A 408 18.47 -16.55 -14.58
C ASP A 408 17.52 -17.41 -13.74
N ALA A 409 17.81 -17.58 -12.44
CA ALA A 409 16.93 -18.30 -11.51
C ALA A 409 15.59 -17.60 -11.27
N ASP A 410 15.62 -16.28 -11.08
CA ASP A 410 14.43 -15.45 -10.85
C ASP A 410 13.52 -15.42 -12.09
N ASP A 411 14.09 -15.36 -13.31
CA ASP A 411 13.35 -15.42 -14.57
C ASP A 411 12.56 -16.72 -14.71
N ILE A 412 13.20 -17.87 -14.43
CA ILE A 412 12.53 -19.17 -14.47
C ILE A 412 11.37 -19.22 -13.48
N TYR A 413 11.60 -18.72 -12.26
CA TYR A 413 10.58 -18.73 -11.20
C TYR A 413 9.40 -17.83 -11.54
N ILE A 414 9.64 -16.57 -11.89
CA ILE A 414 8.59 -15.59 -12.20
C ILE A 414 7.80 -16.00 -13.44
N ARG A 415 8.46 -16.48 -14.48
CA ARG A 415 7.80 -17.01 -15.68
C ARG A 415 6.92 -18.21 -15.34
N GLY A 416 7.44 -19.15 -14.57
CA GLY A 416 6.68 -20.29 -14.09
C GLY A 416 5.42 -19.90 -13.32
N LEU A 417 5.49 -18.90 -12.42
CA LEU A 417 4.32 -18.38 -11.70
C LEU A 417 3.27 -17.77 -12.62
N ARG A 418 3.67 -17.09 -13.70
CA ARG A 418 2.75 -16.49 -14.69
C ARG A 418 2.07 -17.53 -15.57
N GLU A 419 2.78 -18.59 -15.92
CA GLU A 419 2.27 -19.66 -16.78
C GLU A 419 1.35 -20.65 -16.06
N TYR A 420 1.56 -20.88 -14.74
CA TYR A 420 0.78 -21.85 -13.99
C TYR A 420 -0.58 -21.29 -13.60
N LYS A 421 -1.66 -21.85 -14.16
CA LYS A 421 -3.03 -21.43 -13.92
C LYS A 421 -3.70 -22.25 -12.83
N VAL A 422 -4.49 -21.58 -12.01
CA VAL A 422 -5.30 -22.18 -10.95
C VAL A 422 -6.72 -21.65 -11.00
N LYS A 423 -7.65 -22.49 -10.56
CA LYS A 423 -9.06 -22.11 -10.39
C LYS A 423 -9.31 -21.78 -8.95
N LEU A 424 -9.90 -20.63 -8.69
CA LEU A 424 -10.26 -20.14 -7.36
C LEU A 424 -11.76 -19.96 -7.27
N SER A 425 -12.32 -20.24 -6.09
CA SER A 425 -13.74 -20.03 -5.80
C SER A 425 -13.93 -19.37 -4.44
N GLY A 426 -15.16 -18.99 -4.12
CA GLY A 426 -15.55 -18.49 -2.81
C GLY A 426 -14.75 -17.24 -2.37
N GLU A 427 -14.14 -17.31 -1.20
CA GLU A 427 -13.44 -16.19 -0.56
C GLU A 427 -12.11 -15.86 -1.26
N GLU A 428 -11.38 -16.87 -1.72
CA GLU A 428 -10.11 -16.68 -2.43
C GLU A 428 -10.33 -15.93 -3.75
N ALA A 429 -11.35 -16.31 -4.51
CA ALA A 429 -11.73 -15.61 -5.73
C ALA A 429 -12.08 -14.14 -5.47
N ARG A 430 -12.87 -13.86 -4.41
CA ARG A 430 -13.23 -12.49 -4.02
C ARG A 430 -12.01 -11.67 -3.64
N ARG A 431 -11.06 -12.24 -2.88
CA ARG A 431 -9.83 -11.56 -2.47
C ARG A 431 -8.99 -11.14 -3.69
N VAL A 432 -8.82 -12.04 -4.66
CA VAL A 432 -8.03 -11.76 -5.86
C VAL A 432 -8.71 -10.71 -6.75
N LEU A 433 -10.03 -10.78 -6.90
CA LEU A 433 -10.80 -9.75 -7.62
C LEU A 433 -10.76 -8.39 -6.92
N ALA A 434 -10.86 -8.36 -5.59
CA ALA A 434 -10.76 -7.13 -4.80
C ALA A 434 -9.36 -6.49 -4.89
N ALA A 435 -8.31 -7.29 -5.09
CA ALA A 435 -6.97 -6.79 -5.40
C ALA A 435 -6.83 -6.20 -6.82
N GLY A 436 -7.93 -6.23 -7.61
CA GLY A 436 -8.01 -5.64 -8.94
C GLY A 436 -7.41 -6.52 -10.05
N VAL A 437 -7.30 -7.83 -9.84
CA VAL A 437 -6.91 -8.77 -10.91
C VAL A 437 -8.08 -8.90 -11.89
N PRO A 438 -7.87 -8.65 -13.19
CA PRO A 438 -8.91 -8.75 -14.19
C PRO A 438 -9.18 -10.22 -14.53
N ALA A 439 -10.13 -10.84 -13.84
CA ALA A 439 -10.57 -12.19 -14.14
C ALA A 439 -12.10 -12.25 -14.21
N GLY A 440 -12.60 -12.88 -15.26
CA GLY A 440 -14.04 -13.14 -15.40
C GLY A 440 -14.48 -14.31 -14.51
N MET A 441 -15.55 -14.12 -13.73
CA MET A 441 -16.14 -15.20 -12.95
C MET A 441 -17.04 -16.06 -13.85
N GLN A 442 -16.78 -17.36 -13.90
CA GLN A 442 -17.61 -18.35 -14.60
C GLN A 442 -18.02 -19.45 -13.61
N ASN A 443 -19.33 -19.70 -13.48
CA ASN A 443 -19.87 -20.71 -12.54
C ASN A 443 -19.39 -20.56 -11.08
N GLY A 444 -19.12 -19.32 -10.63
CA GLY A 444 -18.62 -19.06 -9.28
C GLY A 444 -17.10 -19.26 -9.11
N GLU A 445 -16.38 -19.56 -10.19
CA GLU A 445 -14.92 -19.72 -10.21
C GLU A 445 -14.26 -18.67 -11.10
N ILE A 446 -13.01 -18.33 -10.77
CA ILE A 446 -12.10 -17.54 -11.63
C ILE A 446 -10.87 -18.37 -11.94
N GLU A 447 -10.30 -18.20 -13.13
CA GLU A 447 -9.00 -18.76 -13.51
C GLU A 447 -7.96 -17.65 -13.54
N VAL A 448 -6.91 -17.80 -12.74
CA VAL A 448 -5.82 -16.82 -12.61
C VAL A 448 -4.47 -17.51 -12.59
N SER A 449 -3.38 -16.78 -12.81
CA SER A 449 -2.05 -17.34 -12.61
C SER A 449 -1.68 -17.39 -11.11
N LEU A 450 -0.71 -18.23 -10.74
CA LEU A 450 -0.12 -18.17 -9.40
C LEU A 450 0.47 -16.78 -9.13
N TYR A 451 1.03 -16.13 -10.15
CA TYR A 451 1.56 -14.77 -10.04
C TYR A 451 0.52 -13.77 -9.56
N ASP A 452 -0.71 -13.85 -10.07
CA ASP A 452 -1.80 -12.91 -9.73
C ASP A 452 -2.32 -13.07 -8.29
N GLN A 453 -2.07 -14.22 -7.64
CA GLN A 453 -2.46 -14.48 -6.25
C GLN A 453 -1.41 -14.01 -5.24
N ILE A 454 -0.18 -13.82 -5.69
CA ILE A 454 0.98 -13.52 -4.87
C ILE A 454 1.18 -12.00 -4.84
N TRP A 455 1.43 -11.46 -3.65
CA TRP A 455 1.72 -10.04 -3.51
C TRP A 455 3.13 -9.69 -4.00
N GLN A 456 4.13 -10.55 -3.64
CA GLN A 456 5.50 -10.44 -4.10
C GLN A 456 6.15 -11.82 -4.18
N ALA A 457 6.93 -12.04 -5.24
CA ALA A 457 7.75 -13.22 -5.41
C ALA A 457 9.15 -12.86 -5.90
N GLY A 458 10.11 -13.69 -5.58
CA GLY A 458 11.48 -13.59 -6.06
C GLY A 458 12.37 -14.73 -5.59
N THR A 459 13.55 -14.75 -6.13
CA THR A 459 14.60 -15.71 -5.80
C THR A 459 15.70 -15.00 -5.03
N VAL A 460 16.29 -15.68 -4.04
CA VAL A 460 17.41 -15.20 -3.21
C VAL A 460 18.62 -16.11 -3.45
N LEU A 461 19.77 -15.54 -3.75
CA LEU A 461 21.02 -16.29 -3.90
C LEU A 461 21.78 -16.34 -2.56
N LEU A 462 21.94 -17.55 -2.03
CA LEU A 462 22.70 -17.79 -0.81
C LEU A 462 24.21 -17.89 -1.14
N SER A 463 24.78 -16.77 -1.62
CA SER A 463 26.12 -16.78 -2.24
C SER A 463 27.26 -17.04 -1.25
N THR A 464 27.01 -16.91 0.04
CA THR A 464 27.95 -17.22 1.13
C THR A 464 28.02 -18.71 1.48
N VAL A 465 27.10 -19.51 0.92
CA VAL A 465 26.98 -20.95 1.17
C VAL A 465 27.35 -21.73 -0.09
N ARG A 466 28.08 -22.86 0.09
CA ARG A 466 28.32 -23.86 -0.95
C ARG A 466 27.58 -25.14 -0.59
N SER A 467 26.73 -25.60 -1.48
CA SER A 467 26.01 -26.86 -1.36
C SER A 467 26.70 -27.96 -2.13
N VAL A 468 26.79 -29.15 -1.52
CA VAL A 468 27.29 -30.34 -2.22
C VAL A 468 26.19 -30.86 -3.15
N GLY A 469 26.50 -31.04 -4.38
CA GLY A 469 25.67 -31.69 -5.41
C GLY A 469 26.40 -32.87 -6.06
N VAL A 470 25.65 -33.68 -6.77
CA VAL A 470 26.16 -34.73 -7.65
C VAL A 470 25.54 -34.47 -9.03
N MET A 471 26.38 -34.16 -10.00
CA MET A 471 26.00 -33.99 -11.39
C MET A 471 26.81 -34.93 -12.28
N GLY A 472 26.12 -35.91 -12.86
CA GLY A 472 26.80 -37.08 -13.44
C GLY A 472 27.49 -37.91 -12.33
N ASP A 473 28.73 -38.28 -12.54
CA ASP A 473 29.51 -39.08 -11.57
C ASP A 473 30.44 -38.23 -10.68
N GLU A 474 30.34 -36.87 -10.77
CA GLU A 474 31.22 -35.96 -10.06
C GLU A 474 30.47 -35.15 -8.98
N ARG A 475 31.18 -34.82 -7.88
CA ARG A 475 30.68 -33.89 -6.87
C ARG A 475 30.83 -32.47 -7.35
N THR A 476 29.77 -31.68 -7.18
CA THR A 476 29.76 -30.24 -7.43
C THR A 476 29.62 -29.46 -6.13
N TYR A 477 30.14 -28.23 -6.12
CA TYR A 477 30.08 -27.31 -4.97
C TYR A 477 29.58 -25.97 -5.48
N GLU A 478 28.26 -25.81 -5.54
CA GLU A 478 27.58 -24.63 -6.10
C GLU A 478 26.69 -23.96 -5.06
N HIS A 479 26.05 -22.86 -5.43
CA HIS A 479 25.21 -22.10 -4.53
C HIS A 479 23.80 -22.70 -4.43
N PRO A 480 23.18 -22.66 -3.23
CA PRO A 480 21.74 -22.82 -3.13
C PRO A 480 21.03 -21.50 -3.46
N VAL A 481 19.80 -21.61 -3.95
CA VAL A 481 18.86 -20.48 -4.06
C VAL A 481 17.61 -20.74 -3.22
N ALA A 482 17.05 -19.70 -2.64
CA ALA A 482 15.78 -19.75 -1.93
C ALA A 482 14.70 -19.05 -2.75
N LEU A 483 13.61 -19.75 -3.03
CA LEU A 483 12.40 -19.16 -3.59
C LEU A 483 11.60 -18.52 -2.46
N ARG A 484 11.11 -17.32 -2.68
CA ARG A 484 10.24 -16.59 -1.76
C ARG A 484 8.97 -16.16 -2.49
N ALA A 485 7.80 -16.44 -1.92
CA ALA A 485 6.53 -15.89 -2.36
C ALA A 485 5.69 -15.59 -1.13
N VAL A 486 5.09 -14.41 -1.11
CA VAL A 486 4.24 -13.96 0.01
C VAL A 486 2.91 -13.43 -0.46
N THR A 487 1.89 -13.66 0.36
CA THR A 487 0.58 -13.03 0.25
C THR A 487 0.48 -11.94 1.31
N SER A 488 -0.05 -10.79 0.94
CA SER A 488 -0.25 -9.65 1.84
C SER A 488 -1.34 -8.73 1.29
N THR A 489 -1.93 -7.91 2.15
CA THR A 489 -2.83 -6.82 1.76
C THR A 489 -2.14 -5.46 1.80
N ASP A 490 -1.22 -5.27 2.74
CA ASP A 490 -0.67 -3.95 3.08
C ASP A 490 0.87 -3.94 3.26
N ALA A 491 1.52 -5.07 3.08
CA ALA A 491 2.95 -5.29 3.34
C ALA A 491 3.38 -5.16 4.82
N MET A 492 2.49 -4.80 5.73
CA MET A 492 2.80 -4.73 7.17
C MET A 492 2.87 -6.14 7.76
N THR A 493 1.89 -6.97 7.39
CA THR A 493 1.88 -8.40 7.67
C THR A 493 1.88 -9.18 6.36
N ALA A 494 2.57 -10.31 6.34
CA ALA A 494 2.62 -11.19 5.18
C ALA A 494 2.70 -12.65 5.60
N ASP A 495 2.05 -13.50 4.87
CA ASP A 495 2.20 -14.95 5.02
C ASP A 495 2.86 -15.53 3.77
N TRP A 496 3.53 -16.67 3.91
CA TRP A 496 4.12 -17.35 2.77
C TRP A 496 3.03 -17.94 1.86
N ALA A 497 3.24 -17.91 0.57
CA ALA A 497 2.27 -18.45 -0.39
C ALA A 497 2.35 -19.98 -0.46
N HIS A 498 1.20 -20.67 -0.39
CA HIS A 498 1.12 -22.12 -0.54
C HIS A 498 1.17 -22.48 -2.03
N LEU A 499 2.37 -22.78 -2.53
CA LEU A 499 2.57 -23.16 -3.91
C LEU A 499 2.31 -24.67 -4.11
N PRO A 500 1.74 -25.10 -5.26
CA PRO A 500 1.57 -26.52 -5.59
C PRO A 500 2.91 -27.24 -5.66
N TYR A 501 2.97 -28.47 -5.14
CA TYR A 501 4.20 -29.25 -5.10
C TYR A 501 4.75 -29.61 -6.49
N ASP A 502 3.88 -29.88 -7.45
CA ASP A 502 4.24 -30.16 -8.84
C ASP A 502 4.86 -28.91 -9.51
N PHE A 503 4.31 -27.73 -9.23
CA PHE A 503 4.90 -26.45 -9.64
C PHE A 503 6.32 -26.27 -9.05
N MET A 504 6.47 -26.46 -7.74
CA MET A 504 7.78 -26.31 -7.07
C MET A 504 8.80 -27.32 -7.61
N ALA A 505 8.39 -28.57 -7.84
CA ALA A 505 9.24 -29.60 -8.44
C ALA A 505 9.70 -29.22 -9.84
N LYS A 506 8.78 -28.71 -10.69
CA LYS A 506 9.07 -28.26 -12.06
C LYS A 506 10.09 -27.12 -12.05
N VAL A 507 9.84 -26.07 -11.25
CA VAL A 507 10.71 -24.88 -11.17
C VAL A 507 12.08 -25.24 -10.62
N SER A 508 12.14 -26.04 -9.53
CA SER A 508 13.41 -26.51 -8.95
C SER A 508 14.26 -27.29 -9.97
N ASN A 509 13.62 -28.20 -10.71
CA ASN A 509 14.29 -28.97 -11.73
C ASN A 509 14.81 -28.08 -12.89
N GLU A 510 14.00 -27.12 -13.33
CA GLU A 510 14.39 -26.20 -14.40
C GLU A 510 15.56 -25.30 -13.98
N ILE A 511 15.55 -24.75 -12.75
CA ILE A 511 16.63 -23.93 -12.21
C ILE A 511 17.93 -24.73 -12.16
N ILE A 512 17.92 -25.92 -11.55
CA ILE A 512 19.13 -26.75 -11.38
C ILE A 512 19.72 -27.15 -12.73
N ASN A 513 18.87 -27.43 -13.73
CA ASN A 513 19.36 -27.86 -15.04
C ASN A 513 19.83 -26.72 -15.95
N LYS A 514 19.29 -25.52 -15.80
CA LYS A 514 19.57 -24.40 -16.72
C LYS A 514 20.47 -23.31 -16.15
N VAL A 515 20.50 -23.15 -14.81
CA VAL A 515 21.27 -22.10 -14.17
C VAL A 515 22.59 -22.64 -13.66
N LYS A 516 23.67 -22.34 -14.39
CA LYS A 516 25.04 -22.72 -13.94
C LYS A 516 25.39 -21.99 -12.66
N GLY A 517 25.92 -22.71 -11.67
CA GLY A 517 26.28 -22.19 -10.36
C GLY A 517 25.23 -22.44 -9.28
N VAL A 518 24.13 -23.14 -9.62
CA VAL A 518 23.07 -23.52 -8.66
C VAL A 518 22.84 -25.03 -8.71
N ASN A 519 22.94 -25.69 -7.55
CA ASN A 519 22.67 -27.12 -7.41
C ASN A 519 21.60 -27.46 -6.35
N ARG A 520 20.98 -26.46 -5.75
CA ARG A 520 19.94 -26.65 -4.72
C ARG A 520 18.93 -25.53 -4.71
N VAL A 521 17.65 -25.89 -4.59
CA VAL A 521 16.53 -24.96 -4.44
C VAL A 521 15.84 -25.21 -3.12
N CYS A 522 15.62 -24.16 -2.33
CA CYS A 522 14.84 -24.14 -1.08
C CYS A 522 13.60 -23.26 -1.25
N TYR A 523 12.61 -23.41 -0.37
CA TYR A 523 11.47 -22.53 -0.30
C TYR A 523 11.35 -21.91 1.10
N ASP A 524 11.26 -20.58 1.19
CA ASP A 524 11.13 -19.86 2.46
C ASP A 524 9.67 -19.79 2.88
N ILE A 525 9.33 -20.45 4.01
CA ILE A 525 8.00 -20.56 4.60
C ILE A 525 7.80 -19.66 5.82
N SER A 526 8.59 -18.60 5.94
CA SER A 526 8.51 -17.67 7.08
C SER A 526 7.45 -16.59 6.87
N SER A 527 6.64 -16.31 7.90
CA SER A 527 5.69 -15.21 7.89
C SER A 527 6.32 -13.90 8.38
N LYS A 528 5.72 -12.77 8.05
CA LYS A 528 6.06 -11.45 8.61
C LYS A 528 4.93 -10.97 9.51
N PRO A 529 5.14 -10.68 10.80
CA PRO A 529 6.37 -10.98 11.58
C PRO A 529 6.56 -12.49 11.81
N PRO A 530 7.71 -13.00 12.29
CA PRO A 530 8.89 -12.26 12.72
C PRO A 530 9.89 -11.92 11.60
N SER A 531 9.82 -12.61 10.45
CA SER A 531 10.72 -12.31 9.35
C SER A 531 10.28 -11.07 8.54
N THR A 532 11.13 -10.62 7.63
CA THR A 532 10.80 -9.60 6.64
C THR A 532 10.40 -10.23 5.31
N ILE A 533 9.89 -9.44 4.37
CA ILE A 533 9.56 -9.94 3.02
C ILE A 533 10.86 -10.17 2.23
N GLU A 534 11.74 -9.17 2.19
CA GLU A 534 13.08 -9.31 1.63
C GLU A 534 14.05 -9.88 2.68
N TRP A 535 15.12 -10.53 2.24
CA TRP A 535 16.09 -11.16 3.14
C TRP A 535 17.16 -10.18 3.65
N GLU A 536 17.49 -9.15 2.86
CA GLU A 536 18.40 -8.07 3.26
C GLU A 536 17.75 -6.68 3.17
#